data_794df86aeeb2701f77b38d55080009bd
#
_entry.id   794df86aeeb2701f77b38d55080009bd
#
_cell.length_a   1.000
_cell.length_b   1.000
_cell.length_c   1.000
_cell.angle_alpha   90.00
_cell.angle_beta   90.00
_cell.angle_gamma   90.00
#
_symmetry.space_group_name_H-M   'P 1'
#
loop_
_entity.id
_entity.type
_entity.pdbx_description
1 polymer ?
#
loop_
_entity_poly.entity_id
_entity_poly.type
_entity_poly.pdbx_seq_one_letter_code
_entity_poly.pdbx_strand_id
1 'polypeptide(L)'
;MQLASRVSDAGSMTGCWNSTSKGCFDNLPHDLLLKAVRKHVTCKWALLYIERWLAAPMEKNGEVVERTRGTPQGGVVSPILSNLFMHYAFDLWMTRTHPDLPWCRYADDGLVHCRNEQQAEALKAELGARLAACGLQMHPTKTKIVYCKDQRRRGEYPNVVFDFLGYQFRPRRVANTQRDEFFCGYTPAASPTAMKSMRATIKSLNIPRQT
;
A
#
# COMPACT_ATOMS: atom_id res chain seq x y z
N MET A 1 -15.85 -1.38 4.08
CA MET A 1 -16.62 -2.64 4.26
C MET A 1 -16.44 -3.64 3.12
N GLN A 2 -16.28 -3.24 1.87
CA GLN A 2 -16.01 -4.14 0.73
C GLN A 2 -14.67 -4.90 0.77
N LEU A 3 -13.63 -4.37 1.40
CA LEU A 3 -12.32 -5.03 1.53
C LEU A 3 -12.37 -6.28 2.43
N ALA A 4 -13.10 -6.19 3.54
CA ALA A 4 -13.21 -7.32 4.47
C ALA A 4 -14.02 -8.49 3.88
N SER A 5 -15.06 -8.23 3.07
CA SER A 5 -15.82 -9.26 2.40
C SER A 5 -15.00 -9.95 1.29
N ARG A 6 -14.18 -9.21 0.57
CA ARG A 6 -13.30 -9.78 -0.47
C ARG A 6 -12.17 -10.64 0.09
N VAL A 7 -11.70 -10.36 1.32
CA VAL A 7 -10.72 -11.22 1.99
C VAL A 7 -11.32 -12.57 2.39
N SER A 8 -12.62 -12.64 2.68
CA SER A 8 -13.32 -13.91 3.01
C SER A 8 -13.58 -14.79 1.78
N ASP A 9 -13.75 -14.17 0.60
CA ASP A 9 -14.10 -14.86 -0.64
C ASP A 9 -12.88 -15.16 -1.54
N ALA A 10 -11.81 -14.39 -1.39
CA ALA A 10 -10.57 -14.56 -2.12
C ALA A 10 -9.64 -15.51 -1.37
N GLY A 11 -9.09 -16.44 -2.09
CA GLY A 11 -8.08 -17.45 -1.75
C GLY A 11 -7.34 -17.41 -0.41
N SER A 12 -6.54 -18.42 -0.15
CA SER A 12 -5.90 -18.67 1.15
C SER A 12 -4.75 -17.76 1.53
N MET A 13 -4.21 -16.99 0.59
CA MET A 13 -3.00 -16.17 0.80
C MET A 13 -3.25 -14.73 0.38
N THR A 14 -2.73 -13.81 1.14
CA THR A 14 -2.73 -12.38 0.79
C THR A 14 -1.29 -11.91 0.70
N GLY A 15 -0.87 -11.51 -0.48
CA GLY A 15 0.35 -10.74 -0.65
C GLY A 15 0.09 -9.33 -0.16
N CYS A 16 0.71 -8.96 0.96
CA CYS A 16 0.75 -7.58 1.43
C CYS A 16 2.10 -7.00 1.04
N TRP A 17 2.11 -5.94 0.26
CA TRP A 17 3.31 -5.16 0.09
C TRP A 17 3.07 -3.76 0.65
N ASN A 18 3.98 -3.36 1.49
CA ASN A 18 4.02 -2.03 2.02
C ASN A 18 5.20 -1.34 1.37
N SER A 19 4.94 -0.24 0.73
CA SER A 19 5.84 0.72 0.13
C SER A 19 7.28 0.26 -0.14
N THR A 20 7.63 0.40 -1.34
CA THR A 20 8.96 0.66 -1.89
C THR A 20 9.94 1.21 -0.86
N SER A 21 11.18 0.79 -0.95
CA SER A 21 12.30 1.31 -0.14
C SER A 21 12.21 2.82 0.04
N LYS A 22 12.49 3.28 1.26
CA LYS A 22 12.60 4.69 1.68
C LYS A 22 12.00 5.68 0.67
N GLY A 23 10.70 5.97 0.80
CA GLY A 23 10.01 6.99 0.05
C GLY A 23 9.78 6.64 -1.44
N CYS A 24 8.61 6.07 -1.77
CA CYS A 24 8.16 6.00 -3.17
C CYS A 24 8.26 7.38 -3.82
N PHE A 25 7.89 8.42 -3.07
CA PHE A 25 7.96 9.81 -3.48
C PHE A 25 9.36 10.29 -3.85
N ASP A 26 10.42 9.77 -3.21
CA ASP A 26 11.80 10.21 -3.40
C ASP A 26 12.50 9.52 -4.58
N ASN A 27 11.93 8.44 -5.12
CA ASN A 27 12.60 7.58 -6.10
C ASN A 27 11.92 7.51 -7.48
N LEU A 28 10.83 8.25 -7.70
CA LEU A 28 10.11 8.25 -8.97
C LEU A 28 11.00 8.77 -10.11
N PRO A 29 11.29 7.99 -11.17
CA PRO A 29 12.02 8.48 -12.33
C PRO A 29 11.24 9.57 -13.05
N HIS A 30 11.84 10.75 -13.23
CA HIS A 30 11.16 11.90 -13.84
C HIS A 30 10.76 11.66 -15.30
N ASP A 31 11.59 10.95 -16.07
CA ASP A 31 11.32 10.59 -17.46
C ASP A 31 10.04 9.74 -17.62
N LEU A 32 9.91 8.70 -16.80
CA LEU A 32 8.73 7.84 -16.79
C LEU A 32 7.49 8.56 -16.25
N LEU A 33 7.66 9.37 -15.21
CA LEU A 33 6.58 10.18 -14.65
C LEU A 33 6.06 11.19 -15.67
N LEU A 34 6.95 11.94 -16.33
CA LEU A 34 6.58 12.90 -17.35
C LEU A 34 5.96 12.22 -18.58
N LYS A 35 6.41 11.03 -18.93
CA LYS A 35 5.76 10.22 -19.97
C LYS A 35 4.30 9.87 -19.60
N ALA A 36 4.03 9.58 -18.34
CA ALA A 36 2.66 9.35 -17.85
C ALA A 36 1.84 10.66 -17.87
N VAL A 37 2.41 11.76 -17.37
CA VAL A 37 1.75 13.09 -17.35
C VAL A 37 1.35 13.54 -18.75
N ARG A 38 2.23 13.41 -19.74
CA ARG A 38 1.97 13.82 -21.12
C ARG A 38 0.84 13.06 -21.81
N LYS A 39 0.40 11.94 -21.26
CA LYS A 39 -0.80 11.24 -21.77
C LYS A 39 -2.12 11.89 -21.33
N HIS A 40 -2.09 12.69 -20.26
CA HIS A 40 -3.29 13.28 -19.67
C HIS A 40 -3.31 14.81 -19.77
N VAL A 41 -2.14 15.42 -19.91
CA VAL A 41 -2.00 16.88 -19.94
C VAL A 41 -1.52 17.30 -21.32
N THR A 42 -2.37 18.06 -22.05
CA THR A 42 -2.05 18.63 -23.36
C THR A 42 -1.62 20.10 -23.26
N CYS A 43 -1.94 20.76 -22.14
CA CYS A 43 -1.59 22.15 -21.89
C CYS A 43 -0.08 22.32 -21.68
N LYS A 44 0.58 23.01 -22.62
CA LYS A 44 2.04 23.23 -22.59
C LYS A 44 2.52 23.96 -21.33
N TRP A 45 1.75 24.92 -20.83
CA TRP A 45 2.07 25.66 -19.60
C TRP A 45 2.05 24.75 -18.37
N ALA A 46 1.02 23.89 -18.25
CA ALA A 46 0.93 22.94 -17.15
C ALA A 46 2.10 21.96 -17.17
N LEU A 47 2.46 21.43 -18.33
CA LEU A 47 3.63 20.56 -18.48
C LEU A 47 4.92 21.26 -18.05
N LEU A 48 5.13 22.51 -18.50
CA LEU A 48 6.32 23.29 -18.13
C LEU A 48 6.41 23.50 -16.61
N TYR A 49 5.30 23.80 -15.94
CA TYR A 49 5.31 23.95 -14.49
C TYR A 49 5.59 22.65 -13.77
N ILE A 50 4.99 21.51 -14.21
CA ILE A 50 5.25 20.20 -13.63
C ILE A 50 6.74 19.84 -13.78
N GLU A 51 7.33 20.04 -14.96
CA GLU A 51 8.75 19.80 -15.21
C GLU A 51 9.64 20.64 -14.28
N ARG A 52 9.33 21.92 -14.13
CA ARG A 52 10.07 22.82 -13.22
C ARG A 52 9.94 22.41 -11.75
N TRP A 53 8.75 22.02 -11.30
CA TRP A 53 8.54 21.55 -9.93
C TRP A 53 9.30 20.25 -9.63
N LEU A 54 9.36 19.35 -10.59
CA LEU A 54 10.12 18.11 -10.44
C LEU A 54 11.63 18.38 -10.39
N ALA A 55 12.13 19.28 -11.23
CA ALA A 55 13.53 19.65 -11.30
C ALA A 55 13.97 20.65 -10.23
N ALA A 56 13.03 21.29 -9.52
CA ALA A 56 13.37 22.28 -8.51
C ALA A 56 14.29 21.67 -7.43
N PRO A 57 15.45 22.31 -7.14
CA PRO A 57 16.35 21.83 -6.12
C PRO A 57 15.70 21.87 -4.74
N MET A 58 16.19 21.06 -3.84
CA MET A 58 15.75 21.03 -2.43
C MET A 58 16.90 21.40 -1.51
N GLU A 59 16.58 22.10 -0.43
CA GLU A 59 17.52 22.28 0.67
C GLU A 59 17.49 21.06 1.59
N LYS A 60 18.66 20.51 1.87
CA LYS A 60 18.82 19.41 2.80
C LYS A 60 20.02 19.70 3.70
N ASN A 61 19.78 19.87 4.98
CA ASN A 61 20.83 20.17 5.99
C ASN A 61 21.64 21.46 5.67
N GLY A 62 21.03 22.48 5.07
CA GLY A 62 21.71 23.72 4.66
C GLY A 62 22.39 23.67 3.30
N GLU A 63 22.37 22.54 2.61
CA GLU A 63 22.92 22.39 1.27
C GLU A 63 21.82 22.32 0.21
N VAL A 64 22.05 22.97 -0.92
CA VAL A 64 21.15 22.90 -2.08
C VAL A 64 21.49 21.66 -2.90
N VAL A 65 20.57 20.72 -2.97
CA VAL A 65 20.73 19.48 -3.70
C VAL A 65 19.84 19.48 -4.94
N GLU A 66 20.40 19.24 -6.11
CA GLU A 66 19.65 19.07 -7.34
C GLU A 66 18.82 17.78 -7.29
N ARG A 67 17.61 17.89 -7.82
CA ARG A 67 16.69 16.76 -7.85
C ARG A 67 16.62 16.16 -9.25
N THR A 68 17.06 14.91 -9.35
CA THR A 68 16.99 14.12 -10.60
C THR A 68 15.91 13.04 -10.55
N ARG A 69 15.33 12.80 -9.36
CA ARG A 69 14.29 11.81 -9.08
C ARG A 69 13.33 12.29 -8.01
N GLY A 70 12.16 11.64 -7.95
CA GLY A 70 11.18 11.86 -6.90
C GLY A 70 10.35 13.12 -7.06
N THR A 71 9.45 13.31 -6.10
CA THR A 71 8.59 14.48 -6.00
C THR A 71 8.84 15.19 -4.67
N PRO A 72 8.65 16.53 -4.58
CA PRO A 72 8.83 17.26 -3.32
C PRO A 72 7.94 16.67 -2.21
N GLN A 73 8.54 16.30 -1.07
CA GLN A 73 7.76 15.94 0.11
C GLN A 73 7.04 17.19 0.64
N GLY A 74 5.73 17.07 0.91
CA GLY A 74 4.89 18.20 1.31
C GLY A 74 4.37 19.06 0.15
N GLY A 75 4.77 18.78 -1.09
CA GLY A 75 4.21 19.46 -2.27
C GLY A 75 2.76 19.03 -2.53
N VAL A 76 1.88 20.00 -2.78
CA VAL A 76 0.43 19.78 -3.01
C VAL A 76 0.17 18.83 -4.19
N VAL A 77 1.00 18.88 -5.22
CA VAL A 77 0.86 18.08 -6.46
C VAL A 77 1.54 16.71 -6.35
N SER A 78 2.46 16.53 -5.42
CA SER A 78 3.25 15.30 -5.27
C SER A 78 2.41 14.04 -5.09
N PRO A 79 1.34 14.00 -4.27
CA PRO A 79 0.47 12.83 -4.16
C PRO A 79 -0.26 12.49 -5.47
N ILE A 80 -0.64 13.49 -6.25
CA ILE A 80 -1.32 13.29 -7.54
C ILE A 80 -0.36 12.66 -8.55
N LEU A 81 0.85 13.20 -8.66
CA LEU A 81 1.89 12.70 -9.56
C LEU A 81 2.32 11.28 -9.18
N SER A 82 2.52 11.02 -7.89
CA SER A 82 2.85 9.69 -7.40
C SER A 82 1.73 8.67 -7.67
N ASN A 83 0.47 9.04 -7.43
CA ASN A 83 -0.67 8.18 -7.75
C ASN A 83 -0.80 7.92 -9.26
N LEU A 84 -0.54 8.92 -10.10
CA LEU A 84 -0.51 8.76 -11.55
C LEU A 84 0.59 7.78 -11.98
N PHE A 85 1.78 7.91 -11.40
CA PHE A 85 2.88 6.97 -11.66
C PHE A 85 2.51 5.54 -11.26
N MET A 86 2.00 5.35 -10.04
CA MET A 86 1.60 4.04 -9.54
C MET A 86 0.43 3.44 -10.32
N HIS A 87 -0.46 4.26 -10.87
CA HIS A 87 -1.51 3.80 -11.77
C HIS A 87 -0.92 3.07 -13.00
N TYR A 88 0.14 3.60 -13.59
CA TYR A 88 0.81 2.94 -14.73
C TYR A 88 1.74 1.80 -14.31
N ALA A 89 2.45 1.98 -13.19
CA ALA A 89 3.41 0.98 -12.71
C ALA A 89 2.72 -0.27 -12.17
N PHE A 90 1.61 -0.11 -11.45
CA PHE A 90 0.92 -1.17 -10.75
C PHE A 90 -0.52 -1.40 -11.22
N ASP A 91 -1.43 -0.41 -11.13
CA ASP A 91 -2.88 -0.64 -11.32
C ASP A 91 -3.19 -1.22 -12.70
N LEU A 92 -2.71 -0.58 -13.77
CA LEU A 92 -2.92 -1.05 -15.14
C LEU A 92 -2.19 -2.38 -15.42
N TRP A 93 -1.01 -2.56 -14.83
CA TRP A 93 -0.27 -3.81 -14.97
C TRP A 93 -1.05 -4.95 -14.32
N MET A 94 -1.51 -4.82 -13.08
CA MET A 94 -2.33 -5.82 -12.40
C MET A 94 -3.61 -6.15 -13.19
N THR A 95 -4.33 -5.13 -13.64
CA THR A 95 -5.58 -5.33 -14.40
C THR A 95 -5.37 -6.08 -15.70
N ARG A 96 -4.21 -5.92 -16.36
CA ARG A 96 -3.92 -6.54 -17.67
C ARG A 96 -3.30 -7.92 -17.54
N THR A 97 -2.40 -8.11 -16.57
CA THR A 97 -1.63 -9.36 -16.43
C THR A 97 -2.27 -10.34 -15.45
N HIS A 98 -3.00 -9.84 -14.46
CA HIS A 98 -3.63 -10.64 -13.40
C HIS A 98 -5.10 -10.24 -13.16
N PRO A 99 -5.97 -10.27 -14.19
CA PRO A 99 -7.35 -9.80 -14.08
C PRO A 99 -8.18 -10.59 -13.05
N ASP A 100 -7.81 -11.85 -12.79
CA ASP A 100 -8.51 -12.75 -11.87
C ASP A 100 -8.09 -12.58 -10.40
N LEU A 101 -7.04 -11.78 -10.13
CA LEU A 101 -6.58 -11.55 -8.76
C LEU A 101 -7.19 -10.28 -8.20
N PRO A 102 -7.97 -10.37 -7.11
CA PRO A 102 -8.45 -9.19 -6.42
C PRO A 102 -7.28 -8.43 -5.78
N TRP A 103 -7.25 -7.14 -5.99
CA TRP A 103 -6.23 -6.27 -5.41
C TRP A 103 -6.81 -4.93 -4.97
N CYS A 104 -6.10 -4.26 -4.09
CA CYS A 104 -6.35 -2.86 -3.75
C CYS A 104 -5.04 -2.14 -3.49
N ARG A 105 -5.03 -0.84 -3.75
CA ARG A 105 -3.90 0.04 -3.48
C ARG A 105 -4.38 1.35 -2.84
N TYR A 106 -3.62 1.81 -1.89
CA TYR A 106 -3.74 3.14 -1.31
C TYR A 106 -2.36 3.78 -1.30
N ALA A 107 -2.18 4.83 -2.09
CA ALA A 107 -0.88 5.47 -2.34
C ALA A 107 0.18 4.42 -2.78
N ASP A 108 1.17 4.17 -1.97
CA ASP A 108 2.26 3.21 -2.17
C ASP A 108 2.02 1.86 -1.47
N ASP A 109 0.99 1.75 -0.65
CA ASP A 109 0.60 0.50 0.01
C ASP A 109 -0.38 -0.29 -0.84
N GLY A 110 -0.16 -1.59 -0.96
CA GLY A 110 -1.04 -2.45 -1.74
C GLY A 110 -1.23 -3.85 -1.15
N LEU A 111 -2.33 -4.45 -1.52
CA LEU A 111 -2.71 -5.82 -1.18
C LEU A 111 -3.15 -6.55 -2.44
N VAL A 112 -2.71 -7.79 -2.60
CA VAL A 112 -3.20 -8.70 -3.64
C VAL A 112 -3.62 -10.01 -2.99
N HIS A 113 -4.78 -10.52 -3.36
CA HIS A 113 -5.28 -11.79 -2.87
C HIS A 113 -4.95 -12.91 -3.84
N CYS A 114 -4.22 -13.91 -3.37
CA CYS A 114 -3.83 -15.10 -4.12
C CYS A 114 -4.54 -16.35 -3.58
N ARG A 115 -4.72 -17.34 -4.42
CA ARG A 115 -5.40 -18.59 -4.04
C ARG A 115 -4.52 -19.52 -3.20
N ASN A 116 -3.21 -19.49 -3.42
CA ASN A 116 -2.23 -20.32 -2.73
C ASN A 116 -0.87 -19.62 -2.63
N GLU A 117 0.03 -20.22 -1.87
CA GLU A 117 1.37 -19.68 -1.62
C GLU A 117 2.22 -19.60 -2.89
N GLN A 118 2.20 -20.64 -3.72
CA GLN A 118 2.95 -20.68 -4.97
C GLN A 118 2.58 -19.50 -5.89
N GLN A 119 1.28 -19.21 -6.02
CA GLN A 119 0.80 -18.05 -6.78
C GLN A 119 1.26 -16.73 -6.14
N ALA A 120 1.26 -16.65 -4.81
CA ALA A 120 1.69 -15.45 -4.10
C ALA A 120 3.19 -15.19 -4.26
N GLU A 121 4.03 -16.25 -4.22
CA GLU A 121 5.47 -16.13 -4.45
C GLU A 121 5.79 -15.78 -5.92
N ALA A 122 5.13 -16.40 -6.87
CA ALA A 122 5.28 -16.08 -8.29
C ALA A 122 4.91 -14.61 -8.56
N LEU A 123 3.75 -14.18 -8.06
CA LEU A 123 3.31 -12.78 -8.20
C LEU A 123 4.28 -11.80 -7.54
N LYS A 124 4.82 -12.12 -6.38
CA LYS A 124 5.81 -11.28 -5.68
C LYS A 124 7.07 -11.11 -6.52
N ALA A 125 7.55 -12.17 -7.17
CA ALA A 125 8.70 -12.09 -8.07
C ALA A 125 8.40 -11.25 -9.32
N GLU A 126 7.25 -11.46 -9.97
CA GLU A 126 6.82 -10.70 -11.14
C GLU A 126 6.61 -9.22 -10.82
N LEU A 127 5.96 -8.92 -9.69
CA LEU A 127 5.77 -7.55 -9.21
C LEU A 127 7.11 -6.88 -8.91
N GLY A 128 8.05 -7.62 -8.30
CA GLY A 128 9.41 -7.14 -8.08
C GLY A 128 10.12 -6.73 -9.35
N ALA A 129 10.07 -7.59 -10.39
CA ALA A 129 10.64 -7.31 -11.70
C ALA A 129 9.92 -6.12 -12.37
N ARG A 130 8.60 -6.03 -12.26
CA ARG A 130 7.81 -4.93 -12.80
C ARG A 130 8.17 -3.59 -12.17
N LEU A 131 8.23 -3.53 -10.85
CA LEU A 131 8.59 -2.30 -10.13
C LEU A 131 10.04 -1.89 -10.42
N ALA A 132 10.96 -2.86 -10.49
CA ALA A 132 12.36 -2.60 -10.90
C ALA A 132 12.44 -2.00 -12.30
N ALA A 133 11.68 -2.51 -13.28
CA ALA A 133 11.57 -1.93 -14.62
C ALA A 133 11.00 -0.50 -14.61
N CYS A 134 10.23 -0.13 -13.59
CA CYS A 134 9.73 1.22 -13.35
C CYS A 134 10.68 2.07 -12.48
N GLY A 135 11.88 1.60 -12.16
CA GLY A 135 12.86 2.31 -11.33
C GLY A 135 12.51 2.34 -9.84
N LEU A 136 11.58 1.49 -9.40
CA LEU A 136 11.17 1.32 -8.01
C LEU A 136 11.67 0.00 -7.44
N GLN A 137 11.76 -0.09 -6.11
CA GLN A 137 12.14 -1.32 -5.42
C GLN A 137 11.11 -1.68 -4.36
N MET A 138 10.80 -2.96 -4.21
CA MET A 138 9.98 -3.44 -3.11
C MET A 138 10.76 -3.40 -1.80
N HIS A 139 10.09 -3.02 -0.72
CA HIS A 139 10.72 -3.00 0.59
C HIS A 139 10.95 -4.44 1.10
N PRO A 140 12.21 -4.84 1.37
CA PRO A 140 12.53 -6.25 1.63
C PRO A 140 11.84 -6.83 2.87
N THR A 141 11.65 -6.03 3.91
CA THR A 141 11.07 -6.51 5.19
C THR A 141 9.57 -6.21 5.33
N LYS A 142 9.06 -5.21 4.61
CA LYS A 142 7.63 -4.84 4.68
C LYS A 142 6.77 -5.61 3.67
N THR A 143 7.37 -6.09 2.57
CA THR A 143 6.68 -6.94 1.61
C THR A 143 6.57 -8.35 2.16
N LYS A 144 5.37 -8.79 2.49
CA LYS A 144 5.11 -10.07 3.14
C LYS A 144 3.99 -10.82 2.43
N ILE A 145 4.12 -12.14 2.41
CA ILE A 145 3.01 -13.04 2.10
C ILE A 145 2.40 -13.45 3.42
N VAL A 146 1.09 -13.28 3.54
CA VAL A 146 0.34 -13.50 4.75
C VAL A 146 -0.72 -14.56 4.51
N TYR A 147 -0.76 -15.57 5.36
CA TYR A 147 -1.77 -16.61 5.32
C TYR A 147 -3.06 -16.14 6.00
N CYS A 148 -4.12 -15.99 5.22
CA CYS A 148 -5.43 -15.63 5.74
C CYS A 148 -6.16 -16.86 6.23
N LYS A 149 -5.89 -17.24 7.50
CA LYS A 149 -6.47 -18.42 8.15
C LYS A 149 -7.97 -18.24 8.34
N ASP A 150 -8.74 -19.23 7.91
CA ASP A 150 -10.17 -19.35 8.20
C ASP A 150 -10.49 -20.71 8.85
N GLN A 151 -11.77 -21.00 9.09
CA GLN A 151 -12.20 -22.23 9.75
C GLN A 151 -11.83 -23.52 8.97
N ARG A 152 -11.71 -23.43 7.65
CA ARG A 152 -11.44 -24.58 6.77
C ARG A 152 -9.94 -24.80 6.54
N ARG A 153 -9.11 -23.84 6.91
CA ARG A 153 -7.68 -23.79 6.60
C ARG A 153 -6.87 -24.03 7.87
N ARG A 154 -6.22 -25.19 7.95
CA ARG A 154 -5.47 -25.65 9.14
C ARG A 154 -3.96 -25.47 9.03
N GLY A 155 -3.44 -24.90 7.93
CA GLY A 155 -2.02 -24.67 7.74
C GLY A 155 -1.42 -23.75 8.81
N GLU A 156 -0.15 -23.96 9.13
CA GLU A 156 0.64 -23.09 9.99
C GLU A 156 1.65 -22.33 9.12
N TYR A 157 1.62 -21.00 9.20
CA TYR A 157 2.48 -20.13 8.42
C TYR A 157 3.05 -19.04 9.33
N PRO A 158 4.26 -18.54 9.04
CA PRO A 158 4.92 -17.56 9.91
C PRO A 158 4.18 -16.21 9.98
N ASN A 159 3.52 -15.83 8.88
CA ASN A 159 2.78 -14.57 8.82
C ASN A 159 1.28 -14.86 8.69
N VAL A 160 0.52 -14.57 9.72
CA VAL A 160 -0.96 -14.68 9.75
C VAL A 160 -1.64 -13.37 10.07
N VAL A 161 -0.87 -12.27 10.11
CA VAL A 161 -1.33 -10.93 10.48
C VAL A 161 -0.67 -9.92 9.58
N PHE A 162 -1.45 -8.92 9.12
CA PHE A 162 -0.91 -7.74 8.46
C PHE A 162 -1.65 -6.48 8.90
N ASP A 163 -0.94 -5.35 8.85
CA ASP A 163 -1.50 -4.03 9.08
C ASP A 163 -1.71 -3.34 7.74
N PHE A 164 -2.86 -2.68 7.58
CA PHE A 164 -3.18 -1.88 6.39
C PHE A 164 -4.05 -0.70 6.79
N LEU A 165 -3.62 0.50 6.43
CA LEU A 165 -4.31 1.77 6.73
C LEU A 165 -4.67 1.96 8.20
N GLY A 166 -3.77 1.58 9.11
CA GLY A 166 -4.00 1.71 10.55
C GLY A 166 -4.87 0.61 11.16
N TYR A 167 -5.32 -0.34 10.35
CA TYR A 167 -6.05 -1.53 10.81
C TYR A 167 -5.16 -2.76 10.76
N GLN A 168 -5.30 -3.61 11.77
CA GLN A 168 -4.68 -4.93 11.81
C GLN A 168 -5.70 -5.98 11.39
N PHE A 169 -5.36 -6.74 10.36
CA PHE A 169 -6.13 -7.89 9.88
C PHE A 169 -5.52 -9.16 10.45
N ARG A 170 -6.34 -9.95 11.14
CA ARG A 170 -5.92 -11.24 11.74
C ARG A 170 -7.10 -12.19 11.92
N PRO A 171 -6.86 -13.50 12.07
CA PRO A 171 -7.89 -14.47 12.42
C PRO A 171 -8.53 -14.10 13.76
N ARG A 172 -9.84 -14.12 13.81
CA ARG A 172 -10.64 -13.86 15.03
C ARG A 172 -11.83 -14.78 15.08
N ARG A 173 -12.22 -15.14 16.30
CA ARG A 173 -13.49 -15.83 16.54
C ARG A 173 -14.63 -14.81 16.36
N VAL A 174 -15.54 -15.10 15.43
CA VAL A 174 -16.69 -14.27 15.10
C VAL A 174 -17.95 -15.09 15.36
N ALA A 175 -18.93 -14.49 16.03
CA ALA A 175 -20.24 -15.13 16.23
C ALA A 175 -21.12 -14.88 15.01
N ASN A 176 -21.75 -15.92 14.51
CA ASN A 176 -22.85 -15.83 13.56
C ASN A 176 -24.16 -15.86 14.35
N THR A 177 -24.73 -14.69 14.60
CA THR A 177 -25.96 -14.54 15.38
C THR A 177 -27.20 -15.18 14.73
N GLN A 178 -27.17 -15.43 13.41
CA GLN A 178 -28.29 -16.09 12.72
C GLN A 178 -28.27 -17.62 12.86
N ARG A 179 -27.07 -18.21 13.06
CA ARG A 179 -26.89 -19.66 13.14
C ARG A 179 -26.42 -20.13 14.51
N ASP A 180 -26.25 -19.22 15.46
CA ASP A 180 -25.70 -19.48 16.80
C ASP A 180 -24.38 -20.25 16.77
N GLU A 181 -23.56 -19.99 15.77
CA GLU A 181 -22.27 -20.65 15.54
C GLU A 181 -21.12 -19.66 15.62
N PHE A 182 -19.97 -20.16 16.10
CA PHE A 182 -18.74 -19.41 16.03
C PHE A 182 -17.88 -19.89 14.86
N PHE A 183 -17.34 -18.97 14.09
CA PHE A 183 -16.41 -19.27 13.02
C PHE A 183 -15.15 -18.42 13.13
N CYS A 184 -14.06 -18.86 12.47
CA CYS A 184 -12.85 -18.07 12.35
C CYS A 184 -12.99 -17.15 11.13
N GLY A 185 -13.16 -15.85 11.36
CA GLY A 185 -13.16 -14.83 10.34
C GLY A 185 -11.86 -14.03 10.34
N TYR A 186 -11.52 -13.43 9.19
CA TYR A 186 -10.37 -12.55 9.05
C TYR A 186 -10.85 -11.10 9.08
N THR A 187 -10.86 -10.48 10.27
CA THR A 187 -11.52 -9.18 10.47
C THR A 187 -10.55 -8.08 10.88
N PRO A 188 -10.79 -6.82 10.45
CA PRO A 188 -9.98 -5.68 10.86
C PRO A 188 -10.25 -5.27 12.30
N ALA A 189 -9.22 -4.74 12.97
CA ALA A 189 -9.31 -3.96 14.20
C ALA A 189 -8.25 -2.87 14.19
N ALA A 190 -8.35 -1.89 15.08
CA ALA A 190 -7.30 -0.89 15.21
C ALA A 190 -5.94 -1.56 15.44
N SER A 191 -4.92 -1.14 14.70
CA SER A 191 -3.56 -1.68 14.85
C SER A 191 -2.98 -1.30 16.21
N PRO A 192 -2.01 -2.06 16.75
CA PRO A 192 -1.32 -1.70 18.00
C PRO A 192 -0.71 -0.30 17.95
N THR A 193 -0.19 0.11 16.80
CA THR A 193 0.36 1.46 16.57
C THR A 193 -0.73 2.52 16.64
N ALA A 194 -1.86 2.32 15.97
CA ALA A 194 -3.01 3.22 16.03
C ALA A 194 -3.55 3.34 17.46
N MET A 195 -3.69 2.22 18.17
CA MET A 195 -4.11 2.20 19.58
C MET A 195 -3.15 2.98 20.49
N LYS A 196 -1.84 2.84 20.27
CA LYS A 196 -0.82 3.59 21.03
C LYS A 196 -0.92 5.09 20.77
N SER A 197 -1.10 5.49 19.53
CA SER A 197 -1.29 6.90 19.13
C SER A 197 -2.55 7.49 19.77
N MET A 198 -3.69 6.80 19.67
CA MET A 198 -4.95 7.23 20.28
C MET A 198 -4.82 7.43 21.79
N ARG A 199 -4.18 6.47 22.49
CA ARG A 199 -3.94 6.58 23.95
C ARG A 199 -3.03 7.76 24.29
N ALA A 200 -2.00 8.02 23.48
CA ALA A 200 -1.11 9.16 23.67
C ALA A 200 -1.87 10.49 23.50
N THR A 201 -2.70 10.59 22.46
CA THR A 201 -3.55 11.76 22.22
C THR A 201 -4.54 11.99 23.37
N ILE A 202 -5.24 10.94 23.83
CA ILE A 202 -6.17 11.05 24.96
C ILE A 202 -5.42 11.52 26.22
N LYS A 203 -4.23 10.96 26.47
CA LYS A 203 -3.40 11.39 27.61
C LYS A 203 -2.96 12.84 27.49
N SER A 204 -2.62 13.32 26.30
CA SER A 204 -2.18 14.72 26.08
C SER A 204 -3.31 15.73 26.26
N LEU A 205 -4.56 15.34 26.06
CA LEU A 205 -5.73 16.19 26.30
C LEU A 205 -5.92 16.53 27.78
N ASN A 206 -5.24 15.81 28.70
CA ASN A 206 -5.26 16.03 30.14
C ASN A 206 -6.66 16.32 30.71
N ILE A 207 -7.66 15.56 30.23
CA ILE A 207 -9.05 15.73 30.65
C ILE A 207 -9.11 15.48 32.15
N PRO A 208 -9.46 16.49 32.98
CA PRO A 208 -9.56 16.33 34.43
C PRO A 208 -10.58 15.22 34.71
N ARG A 209 -10.28 14.35 35.68
CA ARG A 209 -11.25 13.39 36.16
C ARG A 209 -12.39 14.21 36.78
N GLN A 210 -13.53 14.19 36.12
CA GLN A 210 -14.76 14.72 36.76
C GLN A 210 -15.08 13.74 37.87
N THR A 211 -14.91 14.23 39.08
CA THR A 211 -15.38 13.58 40.32
C THR A 211 -16.85 13.84 40.48
#